data_f0706d3311874a5fe7829d0181d1ab38
#
_entry.id   f0706d3311874a5fe7829d0181d1ab38
#
_cell.length_a   1.000
_cell.length_b   1.000
_cell.length_c   1.000
_cell.angle_alpha   90.00
_cell.angle_beta   90.00
_cell.angle_gamma   90.00
#
_symmetry.space_group_name_H-M   'P 1'
#
loop_
_entity.id
_entity.type
_entity.pdbx_description
1 polymer ?
#
loop_
_entity_poly.entity_id
_entity_poly.type
_entity_poly.pdbx_seq_one_letter_code
_entity_poly.pdbx_strand_id
1 'polypeptide(L)'
;MLDAERAGAGASPEDVGEAGAGDAPTLPIALGGETGASAALKIGSAIAPAVLLAACGGGGGGSTPTPTASTPVVVTPAAITATQASRFLAQTTMGATRAMIDTVISRRYEGWIDDQFALPRATSHWDWLNANGYNVAANINSETGFDATMWRQMIVEPDQLRQRIGMALLDMLVVGIGGVNLNWKQFATAAYVDVLLDNAFGNYRTLMGAITTNAAMGSFLTFLGNRKANASTGAQPDENYARELMQLFTLGLYQLNMDGSVKTNGGTPLETYGPADVSGLARVFTGLSLASNVNTTPDRYRQPLVMNASINETGSATFLGTTVSGGGTAAVDKALDTIFAHPNIAPFVSKQLIQRLVTSNPSPAYVGRVASVFANNGSGTRGDLKAVIKAILLDTEARSDDALTGTTAGKLREPVMRLTAWARLAKINSASNAWAFGDTSSQSTRLAQSMGRSGSVFNFFRPGYAPPATGISNAGLVAPEFQITNEQSVVAYVNYMQGLVANGTGDMKPDYSDLTAKASDSAALVDEINLVLAAGQLSSATVTAIRAAVDSVATNATNAATNRVGIALLLTLASPDFLTQR
;
A
#
# COMPACT_ATOMS: atom_id res chain seq x y z
N MET A 1 13.93 48.84 -40.03
CA MET A 1 15.18 49.09 -39.29
C MET A 1 15.44 47.80 -38.59
N LEU A 2 16.13 46.94 -39.27
CA LEU A 2 17.57 46.59 -39.17
C LEU A 2 17.80 45.78 -37.90
N ASP A 3 17.89 44.45 -38.03
CA ASP A 3 19.16 43.66 -38.19
C ASP A 3 19.92 43.58 -36.87
N ALA A 4 20.39 42.52 -36.38
CA ALA A 4 21.02 41.29 -36.82
C ALA A 4 21.36 40.53 -35.54
N GLU A 5 21.55 39.38 -35.49
CA GLU A 5 22.32 38.18 -35.96
C GLU A 5 22.53 37.24 -34.77
N ARG A 6 22.12 35.99 -34.95
CA ARG A 6 22.95 34.78 -35.14
C ARG A 6 23.91 34.37 -34.03
N ALA A 7 23.69 33.22 -33.60
CA ALA A 7 24.53 32.01 -33.58
C ALA A 7 24.80 31.39 -32.19
N GLY A 8 24.64 30.09 -32.15
CA GLY A 8 25.29 29.18 -31.19
C GLY A 8 24.47 27.95 -30.91
N ALA A 9 24.38 27.03 -31.83
CA ALA A 9 24.79 25.62 -31.84
C ALA A 9 24.80 24.95 -30.46
N GLY A 10 23.91 23.99 -30.13
CA GLY A 10 24.12 22.56 -30.30
C GLY A 10 25.04 21.95 -29.24
N ALA A 11 24.48 21.27 -28.26
CA ALA A 11 25.16 20.16 -27.59
C ALA A 11 24.12 19.14 -27.10
N SER A 12 24.08 18.00 -27.76
CA SER A 12 23.52 16.74 -27.27
C SER A 12 24.39 16.23 -26.13
N PRO A 13 23.87 15.58 -25.12
CA PRO A 13 24.67 14.73 -24.25
C PRO A 13 24.75 13.34 -24.86
N GLU A 14 25.89 13.04 -25.45
CA GLU A 14 26.34 11.69 -25.75
C GLU A 14 26.88 11.01 -24.50
N ASP A 15 26.62 9.69 -24.44
CA ASP A 15 27.41 8.62 -23.83
C ASP A 15 28.02 8.84 -22.44
N VAL A 16 27.46 8.15 -21.45
CA VAL A 16 28.26 7.66 -20.33
C VAL A 16 28.35 6.14 -20.46
N GLY A 17 29.59 5.71 -20.80
CA GLY A 17 29.96 4.36 -21.10
C GLY A 17 29.72 3.35 -19.98
N GLU A 18 29.51 2.13 -20.40
CA GLU A 18 29.64 0.91 -19.64
C GLU A 18 30.98 0.84 -18.90
N ALA A 19 30.94 0.78 -17.57
CA ALA A 19 32.07 0.39 -16.76
C ALA A 19 31.96 -1.10 -16.46
N GLY A 20 32.97 -1.83 -16.93
CA GLY A 20 33.09 -3.27 -16.91
C GLY A 20 33.05 -3.88 -15.50
N ALA A 21 32.59 -5.13 -15.49
CA ALA A 21 32.65 -6.06 -14.39
C ALA A 21 34.11 -6.27 -13.96
N GLY A 22 34.43 -5.87 -12.74
CA GLY A 22 35.68 -6.18 -12.07
C GLY A 22 35.48 -7.35 -11.12
N ASP A 23 36.25 -8.40 -11.32
CA ASP A 23 36.33 -9.60 -10.51
C ASP A 23 36.54 -9.31 -9.02
N ALA A 24 35.72 -9.91 -8.17
CA ALA A 24 35.95 -9.97 -6.74
C ALA A 24 36.87 -11.17 -6.40
N PRO A 25 37.87 -11.00 -5.53
CA PRO A 25 38.78 -12.06 -5.18
C PRO A 25 38.13 -13.06 -4.19
N THR A 26 38.19 -14.31 -4.57
CA THR A 26 37.93 -15.48 -3.69
C THR A 26 39.01 -15.59 -2.63
N LEU A 27 38.61 -15.65 -1.34
CA LEU A 27 39.47 -16.13 -0.25
C LEU A 27 38.95 -17.49 0.24
N PRO A 28 39.83 -18.42 0.56
CA PRO A 28 39.49 -19.79 0.93
C PRO A 28 39.08 -19.92 2.39
N ILE A 29 37.97 -20.64 2.63
CA ILE A 29 37.55 -21.01 3.98
C ILE A 29 38.28 -22.30 4.36
N ALA A 30 39.10 -22.22 5.42
CA ALA A 30 39.69 -23.36 6.06
C ALA A 30 38.68 -24.07 6.95
N LEU A 31 38.53 -25.36 6.74
CA LEU A 31 37.80 -26.28 7.61
C LEU A 31 38.62 -26.54 8.89
N GLY A 32 38.05 -26.16 10.05
CA GLY A 32 38.50 -26.62 11.34
C GLY A 32 37.31 -27.22 12.08
N GLY A 33 37.29 -28.53 12.19
CA GLY A 33 36.33 -29.25 12.98
C GLY A 33 36.71 -29.23 14.46
N GLU A 34 35.71 -29.22 15.33
CA GLU A 34 35.74 -29.93 16.60
C GLU A 34 34.32 -30.21 17.12
N THR A 35 34.20 -31.39 17.63
CA THR A 35 33.08 -32.13 18.19
C THR A 35 32.64 -31.57 19.55
N GLY A 36 31.33 -31.51 19.82
CA GLY A 36 30.82 -31.23 21.16
C GLY A 36 29.31 -31.43 21.30
N ALA A 37 28.95 -32.63 21.69
CA ALA A 37 27.78 -33.12 22.46
C ALA A 37 26.46 -32.33 22.50
N SER A 38 25.50 -32.95 21.91
CA SER A 38 24.07 -33.14 22.25
C SER A 38 23.61 -32.71 23.63
N ALA A 39 22.55 -31.85 23.65
CA ALA A 39 21.49 -31.92 24.65
C ALA A 39 20.15 -31.62 23.97
N ALA A 40 19.43 -32.67 23.63
CA ALA A 40 18.07 -32.60 23.14
C ALA A 40 17.11 -32.32 24.31
N LEU A 41 16.38 -31.21 24.23
CA LEU A 41 15.20 -31.00 25.06
C LEU A 41 13.97 -31.19 24.19
N LYS A 42 13.35 -32.36 24.36
CA LYS A 42 12.03 -32.68 23.81
C LYS A 42 10.96 -32.01 24.67
N ILE A 43 10.20 -31.10 24.10
CA ILE A 43 8.88 -30.76 24.64
C ILE A 43 7.87 -31.09 23.54
N GLY A 44 7.23 -32.24 23.70
CA GLY A 44 6.07 -32.64 22.92
C GLY A 44 4.80 -32.05 23.54
N SER A 45 3.95 -31.50 22.72
CA SER A 45 2.54 -31.32 23.06
C SER A 45 1.71 -31.58 21.82
N ALA A 46 1.37 -32.86 21.64
CA ALA A 46 0.31 -33.27 20.73
C ALA A 46 -1.00 -33.24 21.49
N ILE A 47 -1.96 -32.46 21.04
CA ILE A 47 -3.37 -32.60 21.41
C ILE A 47 -4.09 -33.12 20.17
N ALA A 48 -4.36 -34.41 20.14
CA ALA A 48 -5.26 -35.04 19.20
C ALA A 48 -6.65 -35.21 19.87
N PRO A 49 -7.74 -35.00 19.17
CA PRO A 49 -9.09 -35.33 19.70
C PRO A 49 -9.31 -36.84 19.64
N ALA A 50 -9.53 -37.45 20.79
CA ALA A 50 -9.92 -38.84 20.91
C ALA A 50 -11.39 -39.03 20.53
N VAL A 51 -11.62 -39.79 19.46
CA VAL A 51 -12.94 -40.38 19.15
C VAL A 51 -13.06 -41.68 19.93
N LEU A 52 -13.98 -41.74 20.88
CA LEU A 52 -14.32 -42.97 21.57
C LEU A 52 -15.35 -43.77 20.75
N LEU A 53 -14.94 -44.92 20.26
CA LEU A 53 -15.85 -45.98 19.83
C LEU A 53 -16.19 -46.84 21.07
N ALA A 54 -17.46 -46.96 21.42
CA ALA A 54 -17.93 -47.89 22.42
C ALA A 54 -18.12 -49.26 21.78
N ALA A 55 -17.44 -50.30 22.33
CA ALA A 55 -17.77 -51.68 22.07
C ALA A 55 -18.48 -52.29 23.30
N CYS A 56 -19.61 -52.93 23.06
CA CYS A 56 -20.41 -53.65 24.05
C CYS A 56 -19.74 -54.93 24.55
N GLY A 57 -19.90 -55.22 25.85
CA GLY A 57 -19.59 -56.51 26.44
C GLY A 57 -19.86 -56.58 27.94
N GLY A 58 -21.01 -57.05 28.31
CA GLY A 58 -21.51 -57.89 29.41
C GLY A 58 -21.15 -57.67 30.87
N GLY A 59 -22.18 -57.32 31.66
CA GLY A 59 -22.54 -58.00 32.92
C GLY A 59 -21.91 -57.51 34.23
N GLY A 60 -22.73 -56.88 35.11
CA GLY A 60 -22.43 -56.77 36.53
C GLY A 60 -23.02 -55.47 37.14
N GLY A 61 -24.05 -55.62 37.99
CA GLY A 61 -24.80 -54.53 38.63
C GLY A 61 -23.95 -53.67 39.56
N GLY A 62 -24.05 -52.39 39.39
CA GLY A 62 -23.56 -51.36 40.30
C GLY A 62 -24.18 -50.05 39.90
N SER A 63 -24.84 -49.38 40.80
CA SER A 63 -25.48 -48.07 40.61
C SER A 63 -24.52 -47.05 40.02
N THR A 64 -24.75 -46.69 38.77
CA THR A 64 -24.04 -45.62 38.07
C THR A 64 -24.48 -44.27 38.57
N PRO A 65 -23.56 -43.36 38.95
CA PRO A 65 -23.90 -41.94 39.11
C PRO A 65 -24.26 -41.36 37.76
N THR A 66 -25.41 -40.68 37.70
CA THR A 66 -25.85 -39.91 36.53
C THR A 66 -24.78 -38.93 36.12
N PRO A 67 -24.29 -38.89 34.85
CA PRO A 67 -23.35 -37.89 34.41
C PRO A 67 -24.03 -36.53 34.49
N THR A 68 -23.52 -35.68 35.37
CA THR A 68 -23.89 -34.25 35.41
C THR A 68 -23.50 -33.66 34.06
N ALA A 69 -24.48 -33.22 33.30
CA ALA A 69 -24.23 -32.50 32.04
C ALA A 69 -23.38 -31.28 32.36
N SER A 70 -22.11 -31.31 31.95
CA SER A 70 -21.26 -30.13 32.00
C SER A 70 -21.85 -29.08 31.06
N THR A 71 -22.33 -27.98 31.63
CA THR A 71 -22.70 -26.78 30.87
C THR A 71 -21.54 -26.39 30.01
N PRO A 72 -21.72 -26.16 28.69
CA PRO A 72 -20.63 -25.70 27.83
C PRO A 72 -20.10 -24.39 28.40
N VAL A 73 -18.80 -24.35 28.72
CA VAL A 73 -18.12 -23.13 29.11
C VAL A 73 -18.13 -22.23 27.88
N VAL A 74 -18.97 -21.22 27.89
CA VAL A 74 -18.93 -20.15 26.87
C VAL A 74 -17.66 -19.36 27.12
N VAL A 75 -16.60 -19.70 26.39
CA VAL A 75 -15.37 -18.91 26.41
C VAL A 75 -15.69 -17.58 25.71
N THR A 76 -15.98 -16.56 26.49
CA THR A 76 -16.10 -15.20 25.96
C THR A 76 -14.70 -14.77 25.44
N PRO A 77 -14.55 -14.41 24.14
CA PRO A 77 -13.27 -13.96 23.63
C PRO A 77 -12.77 -12.74 24.42
N ALA A 78 -11.47 -12.69 24.74
CA ALA A 78 -10.89 -11.59 25.49
C ALA A 78 -11.26 -10.22 24.91
N ALA A 79 -11.49 -9.24 25.76
CA ALA A 79 -11.80 -7.86 25.34
C ALA A 79 -10.61 -7.27 24.60
N ILE A 80 -10.87 -6.51 23.53
CA ILE A 80 -9.85 -5.75 22.80
C ILE A 80 -9.50 -4.51 23.63
N THR A 81 -8.22 -4.28 23.92
CA THR A 81 -7.75 -3.08 24.60
C THR A 81 -7.76 -1.87 23.66
N ALA A 82 -7.76 -0.65 24.21
CA ALA A 82 -7.69 0.57 23.42
C ALA A 82 -6.39 0.64 22.57
N THR A 83 -5.27 0.16 23.10
CA THR A 83 -3.99 0.07 22.39
C THR A 83 -4.06 -0.89 21.21
N GLN A 84 -4.63 -2.08 21.41
CA GLN A 84 -4.83 -3.06 20.33
C GLN A 84 -5.78 -2.53 19.24
N ALA A 85 -6.85 -1.82 19.62
CA ALA A 85 -7.77 -1.18 18.69
C ALA A 85 -7.06 -0.07 17.88
N SER A 86 -6.26 0.76 18.54
CA SER A 86 -5.50 1.82 17.85
C SER A 86 -4.45 1.22 16.90
N ARG A 87 -3.73 0.16 17.30
CA ARG A 87 -2.78 -0.56 16.43
C ARG A 87 -3.47 -1.14 15.19
N PHE A 88 -4.63 -1.74 15.35
CA PHE A 88 -5.45 -2.20 14.24
C PHE A 88 -5.83 -1.05 13.30
N LEU A 89 -6.27 0.08 13.83
CA LEU A 89 -6.64 1.25 13.03
C LEU A 89 -5.44 1.88 12.30
N ALA A 90 -4.24 1.83 12.86
CA ALA A 90 -3.01 2.28 12.19
C ALA A 90 -2.69 1.46 10.93
N GLN A 91 -3.12 0.21 10.86
CA GLN A 91 -2.95 -0.67 9.70
C GLN A 91 -4.10 -0.56 8.70
N THR A 92 -5.30 -0.18 9.14
CA THR A 92 -6.55 -0.28 8.38
C THR A 92 -7.13 1.06 7.93
N THR A 93 -6.57 2.18 8.37
CA THR A 93 -7.10 3.52 8.09
C THR A 93 -5.99 4.50 7.73
N MET A 94 -6.37 5.70 7.32
CA MET A 94 -5.44 6.82 7.09
C MET A 94 -5.07 7.56 8.40
N GLY A 95 -5.50 7.05 9.55
CA GLY A 95 -5.22 7.56 10.89
C GLY A 95 -6.38 7.28 11.84
N ALA A 96 -6.05 6.84 13.06
CA ALA A 96 -7.03 6.57 14.10
C ALA A 96 -7.64 7.86 14.67
N THR A 97 -8.87 7.78 15.15
CA THR A 97 -9.49 8.77 16.03
C THR A 97 -10.00 8.09 17.28
N ARG A 98 -10.23 8.85 18.36
CA ARG A 98 -10.75 8.28 19.61
C ARG A 98 -12.06 7.53 19.39
N ALA A 99 -12.99 8.12 18.66
CA ALA A 99 -14.28 7.50 18.36
C ALA A 99 -14.15 6.17 17.59
N MET A 100 -13.17 6.08 16.67
CA MET A 100 -12.90 4.83 15.94
C MET A 100 -12.32 3.75 16.85
N ILE A 101 -11.44 4.12 17.78
CA ILE A 101 -10.90 3.18 18.79
C ILE A 101 -12.05 2.57 19.60
N ASP A 102 -12.96 3.40 20.11
CA ASP A 102 -14.13 2.96 20.88
C ASP A 102 -15.06 2.08 20.03
N THR A 103 -15.21 2.41 18.74
CA THR A 103 -15.97 1.59 17.78
C THR A 103 -15.34 0.21 17.59
N VAL A 104 -14.01 0.10 17.41
CA VAL A 104 -13.30 -1.19 17.26
C VAL A 104 -13.43 -2.03 18.54
N ILE A 105 -13.34 -1.42 19.71
CA ILE A 105 -13.52 -2.13 20.99
C ILE A 105 -14.93 -2.77 21.06
N SER A 106 -15.96 -2.01 20.71
CA SER A 106 -17.36 -2.47 20.77
C SER A 106 -17.73 -3.46 19.67
N ARG A 107 -17.28 -3.22 18.42
CA ARG A 107 -17.60 -4.03 17.24
C ARG A 107 -16.67 -5.22 17.07
N ARG A 108 -15.52 -5.22 17.72
CA ARG A 108 -14.38 -6.12 17.50
C ARG A 108 -13.80 -5.94 16.07
N TYR A 109 -12.64 -6.53 15.81
CA TYR A 109 -11.94 -6.35 14.52
C TYR A 109 -12.80 -6.76 13.32
N GLU A 110 -13.36 -7.96 13.36
CA GLU A 110 -14.13 -8.50 12.24
C GLU A 110 -15.41 -7.69 11.98
N GLY A 111 -16.17 -7.38 13.03
CA GLY A 111 -17.38 -6.57 12.90
C GLY A 111 -17.09 -5.16 12.37
N TRP A 112 -15.98 -4.55 12.78
CA TRP A 112 -15.56 -3.26 12.23
C TRP A 112 -15.19 -3.35 10.74
N ILE A 113 -14.47 -4.42 10.32
CA ILE A 113 -14.15 -4.65 8.91
C ILE A 113 -15.41 -4.82 8.08
N ASP A 114 -16.38 -5.60 8.58
CA ASP A 114 -17.65 -5.83 7.87
C ASP A 114 -18.48 -4.55 7.75
N ASP A 115 -18.50 -3.71 8.78
CA ASP A 115 -19.13 -2.39 8.72
C ASP A 115 -18.45 -1.52 7.65
N GLN A 116 -17.11 -1.52 7.55
CA GLN A 116 -16.37 -0.78 6.53
C GLN A 116 -16.61 -1.32 5.12
N PHE A 117 -16.75 -2.64 4.94
CA PHE A 117 -17.11 -3.22 3.65
C PHE A 117 -18.53 -2.86 3.21
N ALA A 118 -19.44 -2.61 4.15
CA ALA A 118 -20.82 -2.23 3.89
C ALA A 118 -20.99 -0.75 3.56
N LEU A 119 -20.01 0.11 3.92
CA LEU A 119 -20.08 1.54 3.62
C LEU A 119 -20.05 1.75 2.09
N PRO A 120 -21.03 2.49 1.56
CA PRO A 120 -20.97 2.92 0.17
C PRO A 120 -19.77 3.85 0.00
N ARG A 121 -19.23 3.89 -1.21
CA ARG A 121 -18.30 4.94 -1.57
C ARG A 121 -19.03 6.29 -1.53
N ALA A 122 -18.41 7.29 -0.91
CA ALA A 122 -18.96 8.64 -0.86
C ALA A 122 -18.81 9.34 -2.23
N THR A 123 -18.24 10.52 -2.27
CA THR A 123 -17.99 11.25 -3.52
C THR A 123 -16.73 10.74 -4.21
N SER A 124 -16.80 10.40 -5.50
CA SER A 124 -15.61 10.06 -6.28
C SER A 124 -14.66 11.26 -6.43
N HIS A 125 -13.38 11.00 -6.71
CA HIS A 125 -12.44 12.07 -7.07
C HIS A 125 -12.92 12.85 -8.29
N TRP A 126 -13.42 12.12 -9.29
CA TRP A 126 -13.99 12.70 -10.50
C TRP A 126 -15.16 13.64 -10.22
N ASP A 127 -16.14 13.17 -9.45
CA ASP A 127 -17.35 13.95 -9.17
C ASP A 127 -17.03 15.16 -8.30
N TRP A 128 -16.08 15.02 -7.36
CA TRP A 128 -15.62 16.15 -6.56
C TRP A 128 -14.94 17.22 -7.42
N LEU A 129 -14.07 16.83 -8.37
CA LEU A 129 -13.45 17.79 -9.31
C LEU A 129 -14.51 18.54 -10.14
N ASN A 130 -15.52 17.83 -10.63
CA ASN A 130 -16.62 18.46 -11.37
C ASN A 130 -17.43 19.43 -10.50
N ALA A 131 -17.83 19.00 -9.31
CA ALA A 131 -18.64 19.79 -8.38
C ALA A 131 -17.91 21.07 -7.91
N ASN A 132 -16.58 21.06 -7.91
CA ASN A 132 -15.77 22.22 -7.52
C ASN A 132 -15.24 23.02 -8.71
N GLY A 133 -15.79 22.82 -9.92
CA GLY A 133 -15.55 23.67 -11.08
C GLY A 133 -14.18 23.50 -11.74
N TYR A 134 -13.51 22.38 -11.53
CA TYR A 134 -12.20 22.12 -12.16
C TYR A 134 -12.30 21.73 -13.64
N ASN A 135 -13.50 21.43 -14.16
CA ASN A 135 -13.78 21.05 -15.55
C ASN A 135 -13.91 22.25 -16.52
N VAL A 136 -13.31 23.38 -16.20
CA VAL A 136 -13.31 24.60 -17.04
C VAL A 136 -12.13 24.59 -18.02
N ALA A 137 -12.31 25.19 -19.19
CA ALA A 137 -11.32 25.19 -20.27
C ALA A 137 -9.90 25.66 -19.84
N ALA A 138 -9.81 26.58 -18.88
CA ALA A 138 -8.56 27.04 -18.33
C ALA A 138 -7.72 25.93 -17.67
N ASN A 139 -8.33 24.83 -17.26
CA ASN A 139 -7.70 23.71 -16.59
C ASN A 139 -7.35 22.53 -17.52
N ILE A 140 -7.56 22.66 -18.83
CA ILE A 140 -7.37 21.57 -19.80
C ILE A 140 -5.95 20.97 -19.74
N ASN A 141 -4.91 21.76 -19.47
CA ASN A 141 -3.52 21.35 -19.37
C ASN A 141 -2.95 21.50 -17.94
N SER A 142 -3.82 21.45 -16.94
CA SER A 142 -3.47 21.68 -15.54
C SER A 142 -3.54 20.40 -14.71
N GLU A 143 -2.91 20.43 -13.52
CA GLU A 143 -3.05 19.41 -12.46
C GLU A 143 -3.93 19.92 -11.31
N THR A 144 -4.44 21.14 -11.43
CA THR A 144 -5.17 21.84 -10.37
C THR A 144 -6.38 21.03 -9.92
N GLY A 145 -6.53 20.90 -8.59
CA GLY A 145 -7.59 20.14 -7.95
C GLY A 145 -7.22 18.68 -7.63
N PHE A 146 -6.23 18.10 -8.31
CA PHE A 146 -5.86 16.69 -8.07
C PHE A 146 -5.43 16.44 -6.62
N ASP A 147 -4.44 17.18 -6.12
CA ASP A 147 -3.98 17.01 -4.73
C ASP A 147 -5.09 17.30 -3.72
N ALA A 148 -5.90 18.32 -3.99
CA ALA A 148 -7.00 18.72 -3.11
C ALA A 148 -8.00 17.56 -2.90
N THR A 149 -8.42 16.90 -3.98
CA THR A 149 -9.35 15.77 -3.87
C THR A 149 -8.68 14.55 -3.20
N MET A 150 -7.38 14.31 -3.43
CA MET A 150 -6.62 13.24 -2.76
C MET A 150 -6.57 13.45 -1.25
N TRP A 151 -6.13 14.62 -0.79
CA TRP A 151 -6.05 14.95 0.64
C TRP A 151 -7.42 14.91 1.31
N ARG A 152 -8.44 15.49 0.66
CA ARG A 152 -9.80 15.45 1.18
C ARG A 152 -10.26 14.03 1.48
N GLN A 153 -10.20 13.14 0.49
CA GLN A 153 -10.72 11.78 0.68
C GLN A 153 -9.97 11.02 1.77
N MET A 154 -8.65 11.07 1.78
CA MET A 154 -7.85 10.41 2.80
C MET A 154 -8.16 10.89 4.23
N ILE A 155 -8.51 12.17 4.41
CA ILE A 155 -8.68 12.77 5.73
C ILE A 155 -10.12 12.63 6.24
N VAL A 156 -11.14 12.94 5.42
CA VAL A 156 -12.50 13.10 5.92
C VAL A 156 -13.48 12.00 5.54
N GLU A 157 -13.19 11.19 4.53
CA GLU A 157 -14.15 10.16 4.13
C GLU A 157 -14.35 9.09 5.21
N PRO A 158 -15.59 8.62 5.43
CA PRO A 158 -15.88 7.64 6.48
C PRO A 158 -15.42 6.21 6.11
N ASP A 159 -15.28 5.89 4.83
CA ASP A 159 -14.88 4.59 4.30
C ASP A 159 -13.35 4.36 4.38
N GLN A 160 -12.79 4.56 5.56
CA GLN A 160 -11.36 4.63 5.82
C GLN A 160 -10.60 3.37 5.40
N LEU A 161 -11.20 2.19 5.55
CA LEU A 161 -10.58 0.95 5.07
C LEU A 161 -10.44 0.98 3.55
N ARG A 162 -11.44 1.49 2.83
CA ARG A 162 -11.37 1.64 1.37
C ARG A 162 -10.27 2.61 0.96
N GLN A 163 -10.15 3.75 1.64
CA GLN A 163 -9.08 4.71 1.38
C GLN A 163 -7.69 4.10 1.61
N ARG A 164 -7.54 3.33 2.68
CA ARG A 164 -6.27 2.66 3.00
C ARG A 164 -5.90 1.57 1.99
N ILE A 165 -6.88 0.77 1.55
CA ILE A 165 -6.68 -0.24 0.50
C ILE A 165 -6.42 0.42 -0.84
N GLY A 166 -7.16 1.49 -1.19
CA GLY A 166 -6.92 2.27 -2.41
C GLY A 166 -5.50 2.83 -2.48
N MET A 167 -4.97 3.35 -1.36
CA MET A 167 -3.58 3.78 -1.25
C MET A 167 -2.61 2.61 -1.50
N ALA A 168 -2.82 1.46 -0.85
CA ALA A 168 -1.98 0.28 -1.02
C ALA A 168 -2.00 -0.24 -2.48
N LEU A 169 -3.17 -0.19 -3.14
CA LEU A 169 -3.30 -0.54 -4.55
C LEU A 169 -2.60 0.48 -5.46
N LEU A 170 -2.68 1.79 -5.16
CA LEU A 170 -1.97 2.81 -5.93
C LEU A 170 -0.45 2.69 -5.79
N ASP A 171 0.04 2.22 -4.64
CA ASP A 171 1.45 1.91 -4.42
C ASP A 171 1.94 0.68 -5.21
N MET A 172 1.04 -0.22 -5.58
CA MET A 172 1.35 -1.43 -6.36
C MET A 172 1.07 -1.25 -7.84
N LEU A 173 -0.05 -0.61 -8.19
CA LEU A 173 -0.55 -0.39 -9.55
C LEU A 173 -0.38 1.09 -9.88
N VAL A 174 0.85 1.48 -10.10
CA VAL A 174 1.26 2.89 -10.08
C VAL A 174 0.82 3.65 -11.32
N VAL A 175 0.22 4.83 -11.10
CA VAL A 175 0.10 5.91 -12.09
C VAL A 175 0.48 7.21 -11.39
N GLY A 176 1.48 7.90 -11.93
CA GLY A 176 1.87 9.23 -11.47
C GLY A 176 1.39 10.30 -12.44
N ILE A 177 0.69 11.32 -11.94
CA ILE A 177 0.08 12.38 -12.78
C ILE A 177 1.11 13.09 -13.67
N GLY A 178 2.36 13.23 -13.21
CA GLY A 178 3.45 13.83 -13.99
C GLY A 178 3.80 13.05 -15.25
N GLY A 179 3.60 11.71 -15.25
CA GLY A 179 3.83 10.83 -16.41
C GLY A 179 2.59 10.64 -17.31
N VAL A 180 1.43 11.21 -16.95
CA VAL A 180 0.21 11.15 -17.76
C VAL A 180 0.24 12.26 -18.81
N ASN A 181 0.50 11.89 -20.05
CA ASN A 181 0.58 12.82 -21.19
C ASN A 181 -0.79 12.95 -21.89
N LEU A 182 -1.78 13.50 -21.16
CA LEU A 182 -3.15 13.71 -21.62
C LEU A 182 -3.59 15.13 -21.24
N ASN A 183 -4.49 15.70 -22.05
CA ASN A 183 -5.28 16.85 -21.61
C ASN A 183 -6.16 16.42 -20.45
N TRP A 184 -6.52 17.33 -19.54
CA TRP A 184 -7.31 16.99 -18.36
C TRP A 184 -6.68 15.89 -17.51
N LYS A 185 -5.35 15.85 -17.41
CA LYS A 185 -4.65 14.78 -16.70
C LYS A 185 -5.05 14.66 -15.22
N GLN A 186 -5.50 15.76 -14.58
CA GLN A 186 -6.06 15.73 -13.23
C GLN A 186 -7.33 14.87 -13.16
N PHE A 187 -8.20 14.94 -14.19
CA PHE A 187 -9.38 14.09 -14.29
C PHE A 187 -9.03 12.66 -14.70
N ALA A 188 -8.11 12.49 -15.64
CA ALA A 188 -7.69 11.16 -16.06
C ALA A 188 -7.08 10.37 -14.90
N THR A 189 -6.20 11.00 -14.10
CA THR A 189 -5.58 10.38 -12.94
C THR A 189 -6.59 10.18 -11.80
N ALA A 190 -7.51 11.14 -11.58
CA ALA A 190 -8.62 10.99 -10.64
C ALA A 190 -9.50 9.78 -10.98
N ALA A 191 -9.89 9.62 -12.26
CA ALA A 191 -10.64 8.46 -12.73
C ALA A 191 -9.87 7.14 -12.51
N TYR A 192 -8.55 7.16 -12.63
CA TYR A 192 -7.73 5.99 -12.32
C TYR A 192 -7.78 5.62 -10.83
N VAL A 193 -7.60 6.60 -9.95
CA VAL A 193 -7.71 6.36 -8.49
C VAL A 193 -9.12 5.89 -8.13
N ASP A 194 -10.14 6.45 -8.77
CA ASP A 194 -11.52 5.99 -8.62
C ASP A 194 -11.70 4.51 -8.98
N VAL A 195 -11.07 4.04 -10.07
CA VAL A 195 -11.05 2.62 -10.44
C VAL A 195 -10.45 1.75 -9.33
N LEU A 196 -9.34 2.18 -8.70
CA LEU A 196 -8.73 1.43 -7.59
C LEU A 196 -9.66 1.37 -6.37
N LEU A 197 -10.28 2.49 -6.00
CA LEU A 197 -11.20 2.58 -4.86
C LEU A 197 -12.49 1.77 -5.09
N ASP A 198 -13.04 1.79 -6.30
CA ASP A 198 -14.25 1.02 -6.65
C ASP A 198 -13.99 -0.49 -6.60
N ASN A 199 -12.77 -0.91 -6.95
CA ASN A 199 -12.36 -2.31 -6.93
C ASN A 199 -11.62 -2.73 -5.65
N ALA A 200 -11.46 -1.85 -4.67
CA ALA A 200 -10.71 -2.13 -3.44
C ALA A 200 -11.22 -3.37 -2.69
N PHE A 201 -12.51 -3.65 -2.78
CA PHE A 201 -13.20 -4.79 -2.17
C PHE A 201 -13.80 -5.75 -3.20
N GLY A 202 -13.32 -5.69 -4.45
CA GLY A 202 -13.79 -6.50 -5.57
C GLY A 202 -12.93 -7.76 -5.79
N ASN A 203 -12.85 -8.15 -7.05
CA ASN A 203 -12.00 -9.26 -7.49
C ASN A 203 -10.76 -8.73 -8.23
N TYR A 204 -9.59 -9.27 -7.92
CA TYR A 204 -8.33 -8.80 -8.52
C TYR A 204 -8.29 -8.95 -10.04
N ARG A 205 -8.94 -9.99 -10.62
CA ARG A 205 -9.07 -10.15 -12.08
C ARG A 205 -9.89 -9.00 -12.70
N THR A 206 -10.97 -8.60 -12.03
CA THR A 206 -11.79 -7.45 -12.46
C THR A 206 -10.98 -6.17 -12.41
N LEU A 207 -10.21 -5.97 -11.34
CA LEU A 207 -9.31 -4.82 -11.21
C LEU A 207 -8.26 -4.80 -12.33
N MET A 208 -7.62 -5.95 -12.66
CA MET A 208 -6.68 -6.05 -13.79
C MET A 208 -7.35 -5.59 -15.12
N GLY A 209 -8.57 -6.01 -15.39
CA GLY A 209 -9.33 -5.59 -16.57
C GLY A 209 -9.60 -4.08 -16.58
N ALA A 210 -10.01 -3.53 -15.44
CA ALA A 210 -10.32 -2.13 -15.31
C ALA A 210 -9.08 -1.22 -15.51
N ILE A 211 -7.92 -1.59 -14.98
CA ILE A 211 -6.67 -0.82 -15.19
C ILE A 211 -6.14 -0.98 -16.62
N THR A 212 -6.31 -2.15 -17.26
CA THR A 212 -5.92 -2.39 -18.66
C THR A 212 -6.71 -1.50 -19.64
N THR A 213 -7.93 -1.17 -19.30
CA THR A 213 -8.78 -0.29 -20.15
C THR A 213 -8.84 1.15 -19.64
N ASN A 214 -7.97 1.55 -18.71
CA ASN A 214 -7.97 2.91 -18.17
C ASN A 214 -7.07 3.85 -18.99
N ALA A 215 -7.56 5.06 -19.29
CA ALA A 215 -6.86 6.03 -20.13
C ALA A 215 -5.57 6.56 -19.47
N ALA A 216 -5.56 6.81 -18.17
CA ALA A 216 -4.37 7.30 -17.46
C ALA A 216 -3.28 6.23 -17.41
N MET A 217 -3.64 4.97 -17.10
CA MET A 217 -2.71 3.83 -17.17
C MET A 217 -2.18 3.64 -18.59
N GLY A 218 -3.06 3.73 -19.61
CA GLY A 218 -2.68 3.63 -21.01
C GLY A 218 -1.69 4.68 -21.45
N SER A 219 -1.82 5.91 -20.95
CA SER A 219 -0.88 7.01 -21.17
C SER A 219 0.42 6.82 -20.39
N PHE A 220 0.33 6.46 -19.11
CA PHE A 220 1.48 6.33 -18.21
C PHE A 220 2.42 5.19 -18.62
N LEU A 221 1.88 4.05 -19.06
CA LEU A 221 2.63 2.89 -19.55
C LEU A 221 2.60 2.72 -21.06
N THR A 222 2.35 3.80 -21.80
CA THR A 222 2.56 3.98 -23.24
C THR A 222 1.79 3.03 -24.18
N PHE A 223 0.81 2.27 -23.68
CA PHE A 223 0.03 1.37 -24.53
C PHE A 223 -1.24 2.00 -25.13
N LEU A 224 -1.61 3.21 -24.73
CA LEU A 224 -2.70 3.96 -25.36
C LEU A 224 -2.38 4.25 -26.83
N GLY A 225 -3.12 3.65 -27.75
CA GLY A 225 -2.89 3.78 -29.19
C GLY A 225 -1.70 2.96 -29.70
N ASN A 226 -1.17 2.01 -28.91
CA ASN A 226 -0.12 1.09 -29.33
C ASN A 226 -0.53 0.32 -30.58
N ARG A 227 0.39 0.16 -31.52
CA ARG A 227 0.12 -0.34 -32.87
C ARG A 227 0.73 -1.71 -33.07
N LYS A 228 0.03 -2.53 -33.90
CA LYS A 228 0.59 -3.78 -34.42
C LYS A 228 1.92 -3.55 -35.14
N ALA A 229 2.74 -4.58 -35.23
CA ALA A 229 4.00 -4.55 -35.96
C ALA A 229 3.82 -4.05 -37.41
N ASN A 230 4.78 -3.29 -37.90
CA ASN A 230 4.82 -2.80 -39.27
C ASN A 230 6.08 -3.30 -39.96
N ALA A 231 5.93 -4.30 -40.83
CA ALA A 231 7.05 -4.92 -41.57
C ALA A 231 7.79 -3.93 -42.49
N SER A 232 7.12 -2.88 -42.99
CA SER A 232 7.73 -1.91 -43.89
C SER A 232 8.68 -0.93 -43.17
N THR A 233 8.40 -0.63 -41.89
CA THR A 233 9.21 0.30 -41.09
C THR A 233 10.05 -0.40 -40.03
N GLY A 234 9.83 -1.71 -39.79
CA GLY A 234 10.44 -2.47 -38.70
C GLY A 234 9.86 -2.18 -37.32
N ALA A 235 8.86 -1.29 -37.21
CA ALA A 235 8.26 -0.92 -35.92
C ALA A 235 7.61 -2.13 -35.25
N GLN A 236 7.85 -2.29 -33.94
CA GLN A 236 7.28 -3.31 -33.09
C GLN A 236 6.30 -2.68 -32.09
N PRO A 237 5.33 -3.47 -31.54
CA PRO A 237 4.50 -3.01 -30.45
C PRO A 237 5.30 -2.57 -29.23
N ASP A 238 4.86 -1.52 -28.55
CA ASP A 238 5.43 -1.09 -27.28
C ASP A 238 5.20 -2.17 -26.21
N GLU A 239 6.25 -2.55 -25.49
CA GLU A 239 6.29 -3.65 -24.51
C GLU A 239 6.08 -3.18 -23.06
N ASN A 240 6.08 -1.86 -22.79
CA ASN A 240 6.15 -1.33 -21.45
C ASN A 240 5.04 -1.89 -20.55
N TYR A 241 3.79 -1.75 -20.96
CA TYR A 241 2.66 -2.27 -20.18
C TYR A 241 2.69 -3.79 -20.00
N ALA A 242 3.02 -4.53 -21.05
CA ALA A 242 3.10 -6.00 -20.98
C ALA A 242 4.14 -6.45 -19.94
N ARG A 243 5.29 -5.78 -19.90
CA ARG A 243 6.36 -6.01 -18.94
C ARG A 243 5.89 -5.71 -17.52
N GLU A 244 5.35 -4.51 -17.29
CA GLU A 244 4.96 -4.08 -15.94
C GLU A 244 3.76 -4.85 -15.41
N LEU A 245 2.83 -5.24 -16.27
CA LEU A 245 1.70 -6.10 -15.88
C LEU A 245 2.20 -7.44 -15.31
N MET A 246 3.17 -8.08 -15.96
CA MET A 246 3.75 -9.32 -15.45
C MET A 246 4.71 -9.08 -14.28
N GLN A 247 5.59 -8.08 -14.37
CA GLN A 247 6.69 -7.88 -13.44
C GLN A 247 6.24 -7.27 -12.12
N LEU A 248 5.50 -6.15 -12.16
CA LEU A 248 5.18 -5.35 -10.98
C LEU A 248 3.76 -5.57 -10.47
N PHE A 249 2.81 -5.89 -11.37
CA PHE A 249 1.41 -5.92 -11.00
C PHE A 249 0.89 -7.33 -10.68
N THR A 250 1.53 -8.40 -11.18
CA THR A 250 0.93 -9.74 -11.06
C THR A 250 1.87 -10.88 -10.69
N LEU A 251 2.98 -11.09 -11.39
CA LEU A 251 3.77 -12.32 -11.28
C LEU A 251 5.12 -12.14 -10.59
N GLY A 252 5.79 -11.03 -10.82
CA GLY A 252 7.18 -10.83 -10.41
C GLY A 252 8.17 -11.56 -11.32
N LEU A 253 9.48 -11.30 -11.11
CA LEU A 253 10.56 -11.84 -11.95
C LEU A 253 10.78 -13.34 -11.73
N TYR A 254 10.59 -13.83 -10.51
CA TYR A 254 10.93 -15.20 -10.13
C TYR A 254 9.71 -15.99 -9.69
N GLN A 255 9.73 -17.29 -9.97
CA GLN A 255 8.70 -18.22 -9.52
C GLN A 255 8.72 -18.34 -8.00
N LEU A 256 7.53 -18.34 -7.41
CA LEU A 256 7.33 -18.37 -5.97
C LEU A 256 6.63 -19.65 -5.53
N ASN A 257 6.99 -20.11 -4.34
CA ASN A 257 6.15 -21.01 -3.56
C ASN A 257 4.97 -20.23 -2.96
N MET A 258 3.96 -20.94 -2.47
CA MET A 258 2.78 -20.29 -1.86
C MET A 258 3.11 -19.41 -0.65
N ASP A 259 4.21 -19.67 0.02
CA ASP A 259 4.72 -18.90 1.16
C ASP A 259 5.56 -17.67 0.75
N GLY A 260 5.62 -17.36 -0.56
CA GLY A 260 6.36 -16.23 -1.10
C GLY A 260 7.88 -16.41 -1.17
N SER A 261 8.41 -17.60 -0.84
CA SER A 261 9.81 -17.94 -1.07
C SER A 261 10.08 -18.20 -2.56
N VAL A 262 11.27 -17.85 -3.02
CA VAL A 262 11.66 -18.01 -4.43
C VAL A 262 11.97 -19.48 -4.72
N LYS A 263 11.42 -19.99 -5.82
CA LYS A 263 11.77 -21.33 -6.33
C LYS A 263 13.14 -21.30 -7.00
N THR A 264 13.96 -22.29 -6.71
CA THR A 264 15.30 -22.44 -7.28
C THR A 264 15.49 -23.79 -7.93
N ASN A 265 16.39 -23.85 -8.91
CA ASN A 265 16.94 -25.09 -9.47
C ASN A 265 18.46 -25.05 -9.29
N GLY A 266 18.99 -25.95 -8.48
CA GLY A 266 20.43 -25.96 -8.15
C GLY A 266 20.93 -24.66 -7.51
N GLY A 267 20.07 -23.96 -6.75
CA GLY A 267 20.40 -22.67 -6.11
C GLY A 267 20.13 -21.43 -7.00
N THR A 268 19.87 -21.61 -8.29
CA THR A 268 19.54 -20.50 -9.21
C THR A 268 18.03 -20.23 -9.20
N PRO A 269 17.58 -18.98 -8.99
CA PRO A 269 16.18 -18.60 -9.10
C PRO A 269 15.58 -18.96 -10.46
N LEU A 270 14.36 -19.50 -10.45
CA LEU A 270 13.62 -19.80 -11.67
C LEU A 270 12.86 -18.53 -12.12
N GLU A 271 13.09 -18.10 -13.35
CA GLU A 271 12.37 -16.98 -13.94
C GLU A 271 10.90 -17.31 -14.19
N THR A 272 10.03 -16.32 -14.04
CA THR A 272 8.58 -16.46 -14.26
C THR A 272 8.23 -16.41 -15.74
N TYR A 273 8.89 -15.55 -16.49
CA TYR A 273 8.69 -15.30 -17.92
C TYR A 273 9.99 -14.83 -18.57
N GLY A 274 10.08 -14.96 -19.89
CA GLY A 274 11.22 -14.47 -20.68
C GLY A 274 10.85 -13.32 -21.61
N PRO A 275 11.82 -12.76 -22.36
CA PRO A 275 11.58 -11.66 -23.31
C PRO A 275 10.52 -11.98 -24.37
N ALA A 276 10.45 -13.24 -24.84
CA ALA A 276 9.45 -13.67 -25.81
C ALA A 276 8.00 -13.58 -25.27
N ASP A 277 7.81 -13.81 -23.96
CA ASP A 277 6.50 -13.67 -23.31
C ASP A 277 6.07 -12.20 -23.28
N VAL A 278 7.02 -11.28 -23.02
CA VAL A 278 6.76 -9.84 -23.03
C VAL A 278 6.34 -9.38 -24.41
N SER A 279 7.11 -9.73 -25.45
CA SER A 279 6.81 -9.37 -26.84
C SER A 279 5.48 -9.98 -27.32
N GLY A 280 5.21 -11.25 -26.93
CA GLY A 280 3.96 -11.92 -27.21
C GLY A 280 2.75 -11.21 -26.58
N LEU A 281 2.85 -10.86 -25.31
CA LEU A 281 1.78 -10.17 -24.58
C LEU A 281 1.58 -8.73 -25.09
N ALA A 282 2.63 -8.00 -25.46
CA ALA A 282 2.58 -6.65 -26.01
C ALA A 282 1.71 -6.58 -27.29
N ARG A 283 1.77 -7.62 -28.13
CA ARG A 283 0.94 -7.72 -29.34
C ARG A 283 -0.55 -7.75 -29.02
N VAL A 284 -0.93 -8.39 -27.90
CA VAL A 284 -2.34 -8.49 -27.47
C VAL A 284 -2.91 -7.12 -27.09
N PHE A 285 -2.10 -6.24 -26.47
CA PHE A 285 -2.54 -4.91 -26.00
C PHE A 285 -2.49 -3.83 -27.09
N THR A 286 -2.12 -4.15 -28.32
CA THR A 286 -2.24 -3.21 -29.44
C THR A 286 -3.70 -2.86 -29.72
N GLY A 287 -3.95 -1.65 -30.19
CA GLY A 287 -5.29 -1.20 -30.60
C GLY A 287 -6.12 -0.52 -29.53
N LEU A 288 -5.77 -0.63 -28.23
CA LEU A 288 -6.50 0.05 -27.18
C LEU A 288 -6.41 1.57 -27.35
N SER A 289 -7.54 2.23 -27.53
CA SER A 289 -7.65 3.65 -27.91
C SER A 289 -8.76 4.33 -27.12
N LEU A 290 -8.73 5.68 -27.04
CA LEU A 290 -9.81 6.43 -26.40
C LEU A 290 -11.15 6.19 -27.08
N ALA A 291 -12.21 6.05 -26.29
CA ALA A 291 -13.57 5.84 -26.79
C ALA A 291 -14.14 7.04 -27.56
N SER A 292 -13.58 8.23 -27.37
CA SER A 292 -14.03 9.47 -28.01
C SER A 292 -12.84 10.38 -28.34
N ASN A 293 -12.96 11.12 -29.44
CA ASN A 293 -12.01 12.16 -29.84
C ASN A 293 -12.34 13.55 -29.24
N VAL A 294 -13.47 13.68 -28.54
CA VAL A 294 -13.85 14.95 -27.88
C VAL A 294 -12.87 15.24 -26.75
N ASN A 295 -12.17 16.36 -26.84
CA ASN A 295 -11.15 16.78 -25.86
C ASN A 295 -11.47 18.10 -25.16
N THR A 296 -12.62 18.71 -25.45
CA THR A 296 -13.08 19.95 -24.84
C THR A 296 -13.61 19.76 -23.43
N THR A 297 -13.96 18.52 -23.07
CA THR A 297 -14.35 18.09 -21.72
C THR A 297 -13.53 16.86 -21.30
N PRO A 298 -13.43 16.55 -20.00
CA PRO A 298 -12.66 15.42 -19.51
C PRO A 298 -13.34 14.06 -19.74
N ASP A 299 -14.62 13.99 -20.10
CA ASP A 299 -15.49 12.80 -20.02
C ASP A 299 -14.95 11.53 -20.69
N ARG A 300 -14.15 11.67 -21.74
CA ARG A 300 -13.55 10.51 -22.43
C ARG A 300 -12.57 9.73 -21.54
N TYR A 301 -12.03 10.33 -20.48
CA TYR A 301 -11.00 9.70 -19.65
C TYR A 301 -11.55 8.81 -18.53
N ARG A 302 -12.85 8.89 -18.22
CA ARG A 302 -13.54 7.93 -17.34
C ARG A 302 -14.16 6.76 -18.10
N GLN A 303 -14.18 6.84 -19.45
CA GLN A 303 -14.68 5.75 -20.30
C GLN A 303 -13.57 4.71 -20.46
N PRO A 304 -13.89 3.40 -20.45
CA PRO A 304 -12.94 2.37 -20.82
C PRO A 304 -12.37 2.59 -22.22
N LEU A 305 -11.09 2.27 -22.42
CA LEU A 305 -10.50 2.21 -23.74
C LEU A 305 -11.24 1.21 -24.62
N VAL A 306 -11.34 1.52 -25.90
CA VAL A 306 -11.98 0.67 -26.90
C VAL A 306 -10.97 0.12 -27.89
N MET A 307 -11.29 -1.03 -28.51
CA MET A 307 -10.42 -1.65 -29.49
C MET A 307 -10.53 -0.98 -30.85
N ASN A 308 -9.46 -0.41 -31.35
CA ASN A 308 -9.32 0.07 -32.73
C ASN A 308 -8.72 -1.05 -33.60
N ALA A 309 -9.58 -1.69 -34.37
CA ALA A 309 -9.21 -2.84 -35.21
C ALA A 309 -8.15 -2.50 -36.30
N SER A 310 -8.01 -1.24 -36.72
CA SER A 310 -7.05 -0.86 -37.75
C SER A 310 -5.59 -0.95 -37.30
N ILE A 311 -5.35 -0.80 -36.01
CA ILE A 311 -4.02 -0.82 -35.40
C ILE A 311 -3.82 -1.99 -34.43
N ASN A 312 -4.84 -2.83 -34.22
CA ASN A 312 -4.77 -4.03 -33.41
C ASN A 312 -4.08 -5.18 -34.16
N GLU A 313 -3.26 -5.94 -33.47
CA GLU A 313 -2.69 -7.19 -33.97
C GLU A 313 -3.77 -8.30 -33.94
N THR A 314 -3.98 -8.94 -35.07
CA THR A 314 -4.95 -10.02 -35.20
C THR A 314 -4.31 -11.39 -35.43
N GLY A 315 -2.99 -11.43 -35.60
CA GLY A 315 -2.22 -12.67 -35.67
C GLY A 315 -2.12 -13.38 -34.32
N SER A 316 -1.54 -14.58 -34.35
CA SER A 316 -1.29 -15.32 -33.10
C SER A 316 -0.21 -14.67 -32.25
N ALA A 317 -0.44 -14.60 -30.95
CA ALA A 317 0.51 -14.16 -29.93
C ALA A 317 0.67 -15.26 -28.87
N THR A 318 1.91 -15.60 -28.54
CA THR A 318 2.21 -16.65 -27.53
C THR A 318 2.94 -16.01 -26.36
N PHE A 319 2.49 -16.29 -25.14
CA PHE A 319 3.09 -15.84 -23.87
C PHE A 319 2.69 -16.82 -22.77
N LEU A 320 3.55 -17.03 -21.79
CA LEU A 320 3.32 -17.94 -20.65
C LEU A 320 2.76 -19.32 -21.07
N GLY A 321 3.26 -19.86 -22.19
CA GLY A 321 2.80 -21.13 -22.75
C GLY A 321 1.39 -21.12 -23.37
N THR A 322 0.71 -19.97 -23.42
CA THR A 322 -0.62 -19.84 -24.01
C THR A 322 -0.56 -19.09 -25.34
N THR A 323 -1.22 -19.61 -26.37
CA THR A 323 -1.40 -18.94 -27.66
C THR A 323 -2.80 -18.32 -27.74
N VAL A 324 -2.85 -17.04 -28.08
CA VAL A 324 -4.06 -16.26 -28.29
C VAL A 324 -4.09 -15.81 -29.75
N SER A 325 -5.25 -15.88 -30.41
CA SER A 325 -5.43 -15.55 -31.83
C SER A 325 -6.64 -14.64 -32.01
N GLY A 326 -6.67 -13.89 -33.11
CA GLY A 326 -7.82 -13.10 -33.54
C GLY A 326 -7.88 -11.67 -32.99
N GLY A 327 -7.00 -11.28 -32.05
CA GLY A 327 -6.99 -9.92 -31.51
C GLY A 327 -8.27 -9.50 -30.78
N GLY A 328 -8.47 -8.19 -30.65
CA GLY A 328 -9.67 -7.62 -30.03
C GLY A 328 -9.76 -7.78 -28.52
N THR A 329 -10.91 -7.42 -27.95
CA THR A 329 -11.16 -7.49 -26.50
C THR A 329 -11.13 -8.92 -25.97
N ALA A 330 -11.58 -9.89 -26.77
CA ALA A 330 -11.52 -11.32 -26.39
C ALA A 330 -10.09 -11.82 -26.20
N ALA A 331 -9.13 -11.33 -27.01
CA ALA A 331 -7.72 -11.65 -26.85
C ALA A 331 -7.15 -11.03 -25.56
N VAL A 332 -7.53 -9.78 -25.25
CA VAL A 332 -7.15 -9.10 -24.01
C VAL A 332 -7.69 -9.87 -22.79
N ASP A 333 -8.98 -10.25 -22.81
CA ASP A 333 -9.58 -11.02 -21.71
C ASP A 333 -8.89 -12.36 -21.52
N LYS A 334 -8.61 -13.09 -22.61
CA LYS A 334 -7.87 -14.36 -22.53
C LYS A 334 -6.46 -14.19 -21.97
N ALA A 335 -5.79 -13.09 -22.33
CA ALA A 335 -4.48 -12.79 -21.79
C ALA A 335 -4.52 -12.52 -20.27
N LEU A 336 -5.46 -11.71 -19.82
CA LEU A 336 -5.65 -11.43 -18.41
C LEU A 336 -6.06 -12.68 -17.62
N ASP A 337 -6.88 -13.55 -18.18
CA ASP A 337 -7.26 -14.84 -17.58
C ASP A 337 -6.04 -15.77 -17.43
N THR A 338 -5.17 -15.80 -18.45
CA THR A 338 -3.92 -16.59 -18.41
C THR A 338 -3.00 -16.12 -17.29
N ILE A 339 -2.78 -14.80 -17.19
CA ILE A 339 -1.97 -14.21 -16.10
C ILE A 339 -2.62 -14.46 -14.75
N PHE A 340 -3.93 -14.25 -14.62
CA PHE A 340 -4.66 -14.45 -13.37
C PHE A 340 -4.68 -15.91 -12.90
N ALA A 341 -4.67 -16.87 -13.82
CA ALA A 341 -4.58 -18.29 -13.50
C ALA A 341 -3.17 -18.73 -13.06
N HIS A 342 -2.14 -17.91 -13.33
CA HIS A 342 -0.75 -18.28 -13.03
C HIS A 342 -0.54 -18.48 -11.51
N PRO A 343 0.21 -19.51 -11.09
CA PRO A 343 0.40 -19.81 -9.66
C PRO A 343 1.04 -18.69 -8.85
N ASN A 344 1.90 -17.88 -9.47
CA ASN A 344 2.66 -16.82 -8.80
C ASN A 344 1.81 -15.66 -8.28
N ILE A 345 0.65 -15.37 -8.91
CA ILE A 345 -0.11 -14.17 -8.57
C ILE A 345 -0.58 -14.16 -7.12
N ALA A 346 -0.96 -15.34 -6.60
CA ALA A 346 -1.46 -15.46 -5.23
C ALA A 346 -0.39 -15.08 -4.18
N PRO A 347 0.81 -15.69 -4.14
CA PRO A 347 1.85 -15.31 -3.18
C PRO A 347 2.41 -13.91 -3.46
N PHE A 348 2.54 -13.49 -4.73
CA PHE A 348 3.09 -12.21 -5.09
C PHE A 348 2.22 -11.04 -4.60
N VAL A 349 0.93 -11.03 -4.96
CA VAL A 349 -0.01 -9.96 -4.56
C VAL A 349 -0.23 -9.98 -3.05
N SER A 350 -0.38 -11.16 -2.45
CA SER A 350 -0.57 -11.29 -0.99
C SER A 350 0.59 -10.71 -0.20
N LYS A 351 1.83 -11.04 -0.57
CA LYS A 351 3.03 -10.51 0.10
C LYS A 351 3.09 -8.98 0.00
N GLN A 352 2.85 -8.42 -1.18
CA GLN A 352 2.86 -6.97 -1.38
C GLN A 352 1.78 -6.27 -0.54
N LEU A 353 0.54 -6.80 -0.50
CA LEU A 353 -0.51 -6.22 0.34
C LEU A 353 -0.17 -6.27 1.83
N ILE A 354 0.41 -7.39 2.32
CA ILE A 354 0.88 -7.46 3.71
C ILE A 354 1.94 -6.40 3.98
N GLN A 355 2.90 -6.23 3.07
CA GLN A 355 3.98 -5.23 3.21
C GLN A 355 3.44 -3.79 3.23
N ARG A 356 2.40 -3.49 2.45
CA ARG A 356 1.79 -2.15 2.46
C ARG A 356 0.97 -1.90 3.73
N LEU A 357 0.29 -2.89 4.26
CA LEU A 357 -0.67 -2.71 5.34
C LEU A 357 -0.09 -2.95 6.74
N VAL A 358 0.73 -3.99 6.93
CA VAL A 358 1.07 -4.53 8.25
C VAL A 358 2.57 -4.46 8.56
N THR A 359 3.42 -5.17 7.81
CA THR A 359 4.84 -5.34 8.14
C THR A 359 5.70 -5.49 6.88
N SER A 360 6.90 -4.90 6.89
CA SER A 360 7.84 -5.02 5.75
C SER A 360 8.33 -6.45 5.53
N ASN A 361 8.40 -7.26 6.59
CA ASN A 361 8.98 -8.60 6.55
C ASN A 361 7.99 -9.64 7.11
N PRO A 362 6.91 -9.96 6.38
CA PRO A 362 5.99 -11.00 6.81
C PRO A 362 6.67 -12.38 6.81
N SER A 363 6.33 -13.24 7.79
CA SER A 363 6.82 -14.61 7.77
C SER A 363 6.31 -15.38 6.55
N PRO A 364 7.06 -16.38 6.07
CA PRO A 364 6.58 -17.28 5.00
C PRO A 364 5.23 -17.92 5.32
N ALA A 365 5.01 -18.27 6.59
CA ALA A 365 3.75 -18.86 7.03
C ALA A 365 2.57 -17.87 6.88
N TYR A 366 2.77 -16.60 7.21
CA TYR A 366 1.75 -15.56 7.04
C TYR A 366 1.42 -15.35 5.56
N VAL A 367 2.45 -15.20 4.72
CA VAL A 367 2.25 -15.09 3.27
C VAL A 367 1.48 -16.29 2.74
N GLY A 368 1.85 -17.52 3.14
CA GLY A 368 1.19 -18.75 2.70
C GLY A 368 -0.28 -18.83 3.07
N ARG A 369 -0.66 -18.40 4.28
CA ARG A 369 -2.07 -18.35 4.71
C ARG A 369 -2.88 -17.38 3.85
N VAL A 370 -2.38 -16.17 3.63
CA VAL A 370 -3.06 -15.15 2.82
C VAL A 370 -3.11 -15.55 1.34
N ALA A 371 -2.02 -16.09 0.79
CA ALA A 371 -1.97 -16.56 -0.59
C ALA A 371 -2.94 -17.72 -0.85
N SER A 372 -3.15 -18.59 0.15
CA SER A 372 -4.15 -19.66 0.06
C SER A 372 -5.57 -19.10 -0.04
N VAL A 373 -5.88 -18.03 0.72
CA VAL A 373 -7.17 -17.33 0.62
C VAL A 373 -7.31 -16.60 -0.72
N PHE A 374 -6.24 -16.00 -1.23
CA PHE A 374 -6.26 -15.43 -2.58
C PHE A 374 -6.53 -16.49 -3.64
N ALA A 375 -5.92 -17.66 -3.52
CA ALA A 375 -6.14 -18.76 -4.46
C ALA A 375 -7.56 -19.33 -4.41
N ASN A 376 -8.16 -19.36 -3.22
CA ASN A 376 -9.55 -19.78 -2.99
C ASN A 376 -10.05 -19.21 -1.66
N ASN A 377 -11.07 -18.38 -1.71
CA ASN A 377 -11.68 -17.72 -0.54
C ASN A 377 -12.51 -18.66 0.36
N GLY A 378 -12.49 -19.96 0.12
CA GLY A 378 -13.34 -20.97 0.81
C GLY A 378 -14.67 -21.26 0.10
N SER A 379 -15.06 -20.43 -0.88
CA SER A 379 -16.26 -20.61 -1.72
C SER A 379 -15.93 -20.85 -3.19
N GLY A 380 -14.68 -21.21 -3.51
CA GLY A 380 -14.23 -21.46 -4.89
C GLY A 380 -13.83 -20.22 -5.67
N THR A 381 -13.84 -19.01 -5.08
CA THR A 381 -13.49 -17.77 -5.77
C THR A 381 -12.01 -17.43 -5.54
N ARG A 382 -11.27 -17.27 -6.64
CA ARG A 382 -9.89 -16.76 -6.67
C ARG A 382 -9.89 -15.24 -6.73
N GLY A 383 -8.95 -14.59 -6.01
CA GLY A 383 -8.72 -13.14 -6.08
C GLY A 383 -9.80 -12.29 -5.42
N ASP A 384 -10.58 -12.84 -4.50
CA ASP A 384 -11.56 -12.11 -3.68
C ASP A 384 -10.83 -11.21 -2.67
N LEU A 385 -10.77 -9.91 -2.97
CA LEU A 385 -10.04 -8.95 -2.14
C LEU A 385 -10.68 -8.75 -0.76
N LYS A 386 -12.00 -8.92 -0.57
CA LYS A 386 -12.60 -8.89 0.77
C LYS A 386 -12.03 -10.00 1.65
N ALA A 387 -12.00 -11.22 1.12
CA ALA A 387 -11.45 -12.36 1.84
C ALA A 387 -9.95 -12.19 2.13
N VAL A 388 -9.18 -11.72 1.14
CA VAL A 388 -7.73 -11.46 1.28
C VAL A 388 -7.47 -10.39 2.33
N ILE A 389 -8.20 -9.26 2.33
CA ILE A 389 -8.08 -8.19 3.31
C ILE A 389 -8.38 -8.70 4.73
N LYS A 390 -9.47 -9.46 4.90
CA LYS A 390 -9.77 -10.11 6.18
C LYS A 390 -8.64 -11.04 6.62
N ALA A 391 -8.13 -11.88 5.72
CA ALA A 391 -7.02 -12.80 6.02
C ALA A 391 -5.75 -12.05 6.44
N ILE A 392 -5.44 -10.90 5.81
CA ILE A 392 -4.31 -10.06 6.22
C ILE A 392 -4.54 -9.46 7.61
N LEU A 393 -5.66 -8.79 7.79
CA LEU A 393 -5.89 -7.94 8.96
C LEU A 393 -6.25 -8.72 10.24
N LEU A 394 -6.76 -9.93 10.10
CA LEU A 394 -7.15 -10.80 11.22
C LEU A 394 -6.12 -11.91 11.49
N ASP A 395 -5.05 -11.99 10.70
CA ASP A 395 -4.00 -12.97 10.92
C ASP A 395 -3.37 -12.84 12.31
N THR A 396 -3.02 -13.97 12.90
CA THR A 396 -2.41 -14.00 14.24
C THR A 396 -1.11 -13.20 14.29
N GLU A 397 -0.29 -13.22 13.22
CA GLU A 397 0.95 -12.44 13.15
C GLU A 397 0.69 -10.93 13.11
N ALA A 398 -0.40 -10.49 12.47
CA ALA A 398 -0.80 -9.08 12.46
C ALA A 398 -1.40 -8.62 13.80
N ARG A 399 -1.97 -9.54 14.59
CA ARG A 399 -2.70 -9.22 15.83
C ARG A 399 -1.92 -9.52 17.10
N SER A 400 -0.87 -10.38 17.03
CA SER A 400 -0.04 -10.71 18.20
C SER A 400 0.66 -9.48 18.77
N ASP A 401 0.70 -9.41 20.10
CA ASP A 401 1.48 -8.39 20.81
C ASP A 401 3.00 -8.69 20.78
N ASP A 402 3.42 -9.89 20.35
CA ASP A 402 4.83 -10.24 20.12
C ASP A 402 5.48 -9.33 19.07
N ALA A 403 4.68 -8.81 18.11
CA ALA A 403 5.16 -7.84 17.14
C ALA A 403 5.67 -6.54 17.77
N LEU A 404 5.20 -6.17 18.97
CA LEU A 404 5.60 -4.95 19.67
C LEU A 404 7.04 -5.00 20.18
N THR A 405 7.53 -6.19 20.50
CA THR A 405 8.88 -6.43 21.04
C THR A 405 9.82 -7.09 20.03
N GLY A 406 9.27 -7.60 18.93
CA GLY A 406 10.02 -8.27 17.86
C GLY A 406 10.96 -7.31 17.11
N THR A 407 12.11 -7.82 16.67
CA THR A 407 13.12 -7.03 15.94
C THR A 407 12.89 -7.04 14.42
N THR A 408 12.00 -7.90 13.91
CA THR A 408 11.71 -8.07 12.47
C THR A 408 10.31 -7.59 12.07
N ALA A 409 9.44 -7.38 13.04
CA ALA A 409 8.06 -6.94 12.83
C ALA A 409 7.94 -5.43 12.62
N GLY A 410 6.92 -5.03 11.88
CA GLY A 410 6.59 -3.63 11.63
C GLY A 410 7.15 -3.09 10.31
N LYS A 411 6.93 -1.81 10.10
CA LYS A 411 7.36 -1.05 8.94
C LYS A 411 7.57 0.41 9.29
N LEU A 412 8.39 1.12 8.53
CA LEU A 412 8.45 2.57 8.64
C LEU A 412 7.12 3.15 8.10
N ARG A 413 6.48 4.05 8.85
CA ARG A 413 5.26 4.72 8.37
C ARG A 413 5.59 5.61 7.18
N GLU A 414 4.82 5.49 6.15
CA GLU A 414 4.91 6.38 5.00
C GLU A 414 4.64 7.84 5.42
N PRO A 415 5.39 8.82 4.90
CA PRO A 415 5.21 10.22 5.27
C PRO A 415 3.77 10.74 5.08
N VAL A 416 3.07 10.30 4.03
CA VAL A 416 1.64 10.61 3.83
C VAL A 416 0.80 10.09 4.99
N MET A 417 1.06 8.87 5.48
CA MET A 417 0.35 8.29 6.62
C MET A 417 0.61 9.05 7.93
N ARG A 418 1.81 9.60 8.09
CA ARG A 418 2.15 10.44 9.26
C ARG A 418 1.33 11.73 9.27
N LEU A 419 1.21 12.39 8.10
CA LEU A 419 0.43 13.60 7.94
C LEU A 419 -1.07 13.34 8.14
N THR A 420 -1.61 12.32 7.49
CA THR A 420 -3.05 12.01 7.59
C THR A 420 -3.45 11.59 9.00
N ALA A 421 -2.61 10.84 9.72
CA ALA A 421 -2.85 10.49 11.12
C ALA A 421 -2.95 11.74 12.00
N TRP A 422 -2.02 12.70 11.86
CA TRP A 422 -2.10 13.98 12.53
C TRP A 422 -3.34 14.78 12.12
N ALA A 423 -3.62 14.88 10.82
CA ALA A 423 -4.73 15.68 10.30
C ALA A 423 -6.09 15.17 10.83
N ARG A 424 -6.25 13.84 10.95
CA ARG A 424 -7.46 13.23 11.50
C ARG A 424 -7.58 13.42 13.01
N LEU A 425 -6.48 13.29 13.76
CA LEU A 425 -6.47 13.63 15.19
C LEU A 425 -6.80 15.10 15.43
N ALA A 426 -6.24 16.00 14.61
CA ALA A 426 -6.44 17.45 14.68
C ALA A 426 -7.76 17.91 14.04
N LYS A 427 -8.62 16.97 13.64
CA LYS A 427 -9.94 17.26 13.03
C LYS A 427 -9.85 18.23 11.85
N ILE A 428 -8.78 18.13 11.04
CA ILE A 428 -8.57 19.03 9.89
C ILE A 428 -9.77 18.96 8.94
N ASN A 429 -10.26 20.14 8.57
CA ASN A 429 -11.29 20.34 7.57
C ASN A 429 -10.97 21.61 6.78
N SER A 430 -11.49 21.73 5.55
CA SER A 430 -11.37 22.90 4.70
C SER A 430 -12.76 23.48 4.42
N ALA A 431 -13.07 24.62 5.04
CA ALA A 431 -14.37 25.28 4.85
C ALA A 431 -14.54 25.85 3.43
N SER A 432 -13.44 26.26 2.79
CA SER A 432 -13.41 26.72 1.40
C SER A 432 -13.32 25.57 0.39
N ASN A 433 -13.16 24.34 0.87
CA ASN A 433 -12.93 23.13 0.05
C ASN A 433 -11.60 23.15 -0.75
N ALA A 434 -10.65 24.02 -0.36
CA ALA A 434 -9.37 24.17 -1.07
C ALA A 434 -8.37 23.03 -0.81
N TRP A 435 -8.42 22.40 0.38
CA TRP A 435 -7.53 21.30 0.80
C TRP A 435 -6.05 21.55 0.46
N ALA A 436 -5.54 22.69 0.86
CA ALA A 436 -4.32 23.34 0.37
C ALA A 436 -3.00 22.72 0.91
N PHE A 437 -2.92 21.40 1.13
CA PHE A 437 -1.64 20.73 1.32
C PHE A 437 -0.80 20.71 0.04
N GLY A 438 -1.47 20.58 -1.12
CA GLY A 438 -0.84 20.53 -2.43
C GLY A 438 0.05 19.30 -2.60
N ASP A 439 0.98 19.40 -3.56
CA ASP A 439 2.02 18.39 -3.78
C ASP A 439 3.03 18.39 -2.63
N THR A 440 3.18 17.25 -1.96
CA THR A 440 4.10 17.06 -0.83
C THR A 440 5.33 16.24 -1.18
N SER A 441 5.61 15.99 -2.47
CA SER A 441 6.70 15.13 -2.92
C SER A 441 8.11 15.74 -2.79
N SER A 442 8.22 17.06 -2.51
CA SER A 442 9.52 17.71 -2.29
C SER A 442 10.28 17.08 -1.12
N GLN A 443 11.49 16.57 -1.38
CA GLN A 443 12.38 16.01 -0.37
C GLN A 443 13.02 17.07 0.54
N SER A 444 13.15 18.30 0.06
CA SER A 444 13.86 19.38 0.76
C SER A 444 12.96 20.26 1.62
N THR A 445 11.65 20.24 1.40
CA THR A 445 10.72 21.17 2.06
C THR A 445 9.43 20.54 2.56
N ARG A 446 9.15 19.27 2.21
CA ARG A 446 7.88 18.62 2.53
C ARG A 446 8.08 17.16 2.98
N LEU A 447 7.28 16.22 2.45
CA LEU A 447 7.21 14.84 2.90
C LEU A 447 8.07 13.86 2.10
N ALA A 448 8.65 14.26 0.97
CA ALA A 448 9.28 13.36 -0.01
C ALA A 448 8.31 12.32 -0.61
N GLN A 449 7.01 12.46 -0.38
CA GLN A 449 5.95 11.59 -0.90
C GLN A 449 4.67 12.40 -1.10
N SER A 450 3.96 12.12 -2.20
CA SER A 450 2.60 12.63 -2.46
C SER A 450 1.82 11.62 -3.28
N MET A 451 0.60 11.31 -2.89
CA MET A 451 -0.20 10.27 -3.56
C MET A 451 -0.48 10.61 -5.01
N GLY A 452 -0.24 9.64 -5.91
CA GLY A 452 -0.43 9.80 -7.35
C GLY A 452 0.58 10.73 -8.04
N ARG A 453 1.73 11.03 -7.39
CA ARG A 453 2.80 11.90 -7.93
C ARG A 453 4.15 11.23 -8.06
N SER A 454 4.19 9.91 -8.03
CA SER A 454 5.46 9.21 -8.23
C SER A 454 6.03 9.48 -9.64
N GLY A 455 7.36 9.59 -9.73
CA GLY A 455 8.05 9.85 -10.99
C GLY A 455 8.25 8.60 -11.85
N SER A 456 7.96 7.41 -11.33
CA SER A 456 8.15 6.15 -12.03
C SER A 456 7.15 5.08 -11.60
N VAL A 457 7.08 4.00 -12.39
CA VAL A 457 6.23 2.83 -12.11
C VAL A 457 6.66 2.07 -10.83
N PHE A 458 7.85 2.32 -10.32
CA PHE A 458 8.34 1.76 -9.04
C PHE A 458 7.80 2.49 -7.80
N ASN A 459 6.91 3.45 -7.98
CA ASN A 459 6.44 4.35 -6.94
C ASN A 459 7.58 5.18 -6.31
N PHE A 460 7.41 5.63 -5.08
CA PHE A 460 8.43 6.35 -4.31
C PHE A 460 9.48 5.42 -3.72
N PHE A 461 9.15 4.13 -3.53
CA PHE A 461 10.04 3.11 -2.99
C PHE A 461 9.66 1.70 -3.48
N ARG A 462 10.68 0.86 -3.66
CA ARG A 462 10.53 -0.52 -4.13
C ARG A 462 10.24 -1.46 -2.96
N PRO A 463 9.36 -2.47 -3.11
CA PRO A 463 9.01 -3.40 -2.02
C PRO A 463 10.18 -4.24 -1.50
N GLY A 464 11.22 -4.42 -2.31
CA GLY A 464 12.43 -5.16 -1.94
C GLY A 464 13.61 -4.28 -1.48
N TYR A 465 13.42 -2.97 -1.28
CA TYR A 465 14.51 -2.10 -0.86
C TYR A 465 14.97 -2.40 0.57
N ALA A 466 16.29 -2.48 0.75
CA ALA A 466 16.95 -2.52 2.05
C ALA A 466 18.02 -1.41 2.10
N PRO A 467 18.09 -0.60 3.16
CA PRO A 467 19.12 0.43 3.27
C PRO A 467 20.52 -0.22 3.28
N PRO A 468 21.42 0.15 2.36
CA PRO A 468 22.73 -0.50 2.24
C PRO A 468 23.60 -0.27 3.48
N ALA A 469 24.43 -1.25 3.82
CA ALA A 469 25.36 -1.23 4.95
C ALA A 469 24.69 -1.00 6.32
N THR A 470 23.45 -1.45 6.50
CA THR A 470 22.71 -1.37 7.78
C THR A 470 22.49 -2.75 8.39
N GLY A 471 22.11 -2.78 9.69
CA GLY A 471 21.68 -4.02 10.34
C GLY A 471 20.48 -4.68 9.64
N ILE A 472 19.62 -3.89 8.98
CA ILE A 472 18.47 -4.40 8.22
C ILE A 472 18.96 -5.22 7.02
N SER A 473 19.84 -4.65 6.17
CA SER A 473 20.37 -5.37 5.01
C SER A 473 21.24 -6.56 5.41
N ASN A 474 22.04 -6.44 6.46
CA ASN A 474 22.87 -7.53 6.97
C ASN A 474 22.05 -8.71 7.52
N ALA A 475 20.84 -8.44 8.03
CA ALA A 475 19.89 -9.45 8.48
C ALA A 475 19.04 -10.05 7.33
N GLY A 476 19.26 -9.64 6.07
CA GLY A 476 18.46 -10.09 4.92
C GLY A 476 17.02 -9.56 4.93
N LEU A 477 16.75 -8.48 5.68
CA LEU A 477 15.45 -7.84 5.81
C LEU A 477 15.30 -6.70 4.80
N VAL A 478 14.04 -6.36 4.49
CA VAL A 478 13.70 -5.19 3.67
C VAL A 478 13.05 -4.09 4.51
N ALA A 479 13.22 -2.85 4.07
CA ALA A 479 12.58 -1.67 4.66
C ALA A 479 12.28 -0.65 3.54
N PRO A 480 11.23 -0.89 2.77
CA PRO A 480 10.92 -0.17 1.52
C PRO A 480 10.90 1.34 1.69
N GLU A 481 10.23 1.84 2.70
CA GLU A 481 9.99 3.26 2.94
C GLU A 481 11.28 4.04 3.28
N PHE A 482 12.36 3.35 3.66
CA PHE A 482 13.66 3.99 3.85
C PHE A 482 14.29 4.49 2.55
N GLN A 483 13.81 4.05 1.38
CA GLN A 483 14.34 4.52 0.09
C GLN A 483 14.15 6.03 -0.12
N ILE A 484 13.11 6.62 0.50
CA ILE A 484 12.85 8.07 0.48
C ILE A 484 13.26 8.77 1.78
N THR A 485 13.96 8.07 2.67
CA THR A 485 14.39 8.60 3.97
C THR A 485 15.89 8.88 3.91
N ASN A 486 16.24 10.16 3.88
CA ASN A 486 17.62 10.67 3.90
C ASN A 486 17.68 11.90 4.82
N GLU A 487 18.87 12.45 5.04
CA GLU A 487 19.07 13.59 5.93
C GLU A 487 18.17 14.77 5.56
N GLN A 488 18.06 15.08 4.26
CA GLN A 488 17.26 16.19 3.78
C GLN A 488 15.77 15.97 4.03
N SER A 489 15.25 14.79 3.72
CA SER A 489 13.82 14.49 3.90
C SER A 489 13.40 14.39 5.37
N VAL A 490 14.30 13.95 6.26
CA VAL A 490 14.05 13.92 7.70
C VAL A 490 13.90 15.33 8.26
N VAL A 491 14.82 16.24 7.92
CA VAL A 491 14.76 17.64 8.36
C VAL A 491 13.53 18.34 7.76
N ALA A 492 13.27 18.12 6.47
CA ALA A 492 12.11 18.70 5.79
C ALA A 492 10.79 18.25 6.43
N TYR A 493 10.66 16.95 6.73
CA TYR A 493 9.49 16.40 7.40
C TYR A 493 9.22 17.07 8.75
N VAL A 494 10.22 17.17 9.62
CA VAL A 494 10.06 17.77 10.96
C VAL A 494 9.65 19.24 10.85
N ASN A 495 10.32 20.02 9.99
CA ASN A 495 10.01 21.43 9.80
C ASN A 495 8.60 21.63 9.20
N TYR A 496 8.22 20.80 8.24
CA TYR A 496 6.89 20.85 7.63
C TYR A 496 5.79 20.53 8.64
N MET A 497 5.95 19.45 9.42
CA MET A 497 4.99 19.10 10.47
C MET A 497 4.92 20.14 11.57
N GLN A 498 6.06 20.75 11.95
CA GLN A 498 6.07 21.86 12.93
C GLN A 498 5.17 23.02 12.46
N GLY A 499 5.29 23.41 11.19
CA GLY A 499 4.44 24.46 10.61
C GLY A 499 2.96 24.08 10.63
N LEU A 500 2.64 22.85 10.26
CA LEU A 500 1.26 22.34 10.25
C LEU A 500 0.65 22.23 11.65
N VAL A 501 1.40 21.69 12.60
CA VAL A 501 0.95 21.55 14.01
C VAL A 501 0.66 22.92 14.62
N ALA A 502 1.52 23.90 14.35
CA ALA A 502 1.35 25.24 14.92
C ALA A 502 0.25 26.06 14.24
N ASN A 503 0.13 26.01 12.91
CA ASN A 503 -0.64 26.98 12.15
C ASN A 503 -1.68 26.38 11.20
N GLY A 504 -1.61 25.07 10.92
CA GLY A 504 -2.31 24.48 9.77
C GLY A 504 -1.78 25.02 8.44
N THR A 505 -2.58 24.94 7.39
CA THR A 505 -2.28 25.55 6.09
C THR A 505 -3.56 26.05 5.42
N GLY A 506 -3.51 27.21 4.80
CA GLY A 506 -4.69 27.83 4.22
C GLY A 506 -5.80 28.05 5.27
N ASP A 507 -7.00 27.60 4.94
CA ASP A 507 -8.17 27.59 5.84
C ASP A 507 -8.24 26.35 6.75
N MET A 508 -7.39 25.36 6.50
CA MET A 508 -7.32 24.14 7.30
C MET A 508 -6.57 24.40 8.61
N LYS A 509 -7.32 24.71 9.66
CA LYS A 509 -6.78 24.98 11.00
C LYS A 509 -7.00 23.76 11.89
N PRO A 510 -5.99 23.36 12.70
CA PRO A 510 -6.15 22.25 13.62
C PRO A 510 -7.13 22.62 14.75
N ASP A 511 -8.05 21.70 15.05
CA ASP A 511 -8.87 21.74 16.26
C ASP A 511 -8.26 20.79 17.30
N TYR A 512 -7.65 21.36 18.32
CA TYR A 512 -7.07 20.65 19.45
C TYR A 512 -7.92 20.74 20.73
N SER A 513 -9.22 21.05 20.62
CA SER A 513 -10.10 21.24 21.79
C SER A 513 -10.02 20.08 22.78
N ASP A 514 -10.03 18.83 22.31
CA ASP A 514 -9.98 17.64 23.17
C ASP A 514 -8.60 17.46 23.86
N LEU A 515 -7.51 17.90 23.22
CA LEU A 515 -6.17 17.83 23.77
C LEU A 515 -5.87 19.01 24.71
N THR A 516 -6.35 20.22 24.38
CA THR A 516 -6.17 21.40 25.26
C THR A 516 -6.89 21.23 26.58
N ALA A 517 -8.03 20.50 26.60
CA ALA A 517 -8.73 20.15 27.83
C ALA A 517 -7.87 19.27 28.79
N LYS A 518 -6.87 18.54 28.26
CA LYS A 518 -5.93 17.71 29.01
C LYS A 518 -4.58 18.40 29.28
N ALA A 519 -4.34 19.57 28.71
CA ALA A 519 -3.04 20.21 28.65
C ALA A 519 -2.45 20.63 30.02
N SER A 520 -3.26 20.76 31.06
CA SER A 520 -2.80 21.03 32.42
C SER A 520 -2.09 19.83 33.07
N ASP A 521 -2.41 18.61 32.65
CA ASP A 521 -1.81 17.35 33.08
C ASP A 521 -1.01 16.73 31.92
N SER A 522 0.33 16.79 32.01
CA SER A 522 1.23 16.26 30.97
C SER A 522 1.10 14.74 30.79
N ALA A 523 0.73 14.00 31.85
CA ALA A 523 0.51 12.56 31.75
C ALA A 523 -0.74 12.28 30.90
N ALA A 524 -1.88 12.88 31.24
CA ALA A 524 -3.13 12.68 30.52
C ALA A 524 -3.04 13.13 29.04
N LEU A 525 -2.30 14.21 28.77
CA LEU A 525 -2.08 14.72 27.43
C LEU A 525 -1.23 13.76 26.58
N VAL A 526 -0.09 13.33 27.11
CA VAL A 526 0.86 12.46 26.38
C VAL A 526 0.27 11.05 26.22
N ASP A 527 -0.45 10.52 27.22
CA ASP A 527 -1.12 9.23 27.12
C ASP A 527 -2.20 9.22 26.02
N GLU A 528 -2.98 10.29 25.88
CA GLU A 528 -3.97 10.41 24.81
C GLU A 528 -3.32 10.47 23.42
N ILE A 529 -2.28 11.29 23.26
CA ILE A 529 -1.53 11.41 22.00
C ILE A 529 -0.84 10.08 21.66
N ASN A 530 -0.21 9.42 22.64
CA ASN A 530 0.39 8.10 22.47
C ASN A 530 -0.62 7.06 22.03
N LEU A 531 -1.80 7.04 22.67
CA LEU A 531 -2.84 6.10 22.28
C LEU A 531 -3.33 6.32 20.85
N VAL A 532 -3.65 7.55 20.47
CA VAL A 532 -4.31 7.82 19.18
C VAL A 532 -3.31 7.80 18.02
N LEU A 533 -2.13 8.43 18.15
CA LEU A 533 -1.13 8.51 17.07
C LEU A 533 -0.20 7.31 17.03
N ALA A 534 0.32 6.90 18.20
CA ALA A 534 1.36 5.89 18.28
C ALA A 534 0.85 4.52 18.74
N ALA A 535 -0.46 4.36 18.92
CA ALA A 535 -1.07 3.09 19.37
C ALA A 535 -0.48 2.57 20.70
N GLY A 536 -0.10 3.48 21.60
CA GLY A 536 0.52 3.13 22.88
C GLY A 536 1.96 2.62 22.76
N GLN A 537 2.64 2.83 21.62
CA GLN A 537 3.96 2.26 21.33
C GLN A 537 5.14 3.16 21.72
N LEU A 538 4.88 4.38 22.22
CA LEU A 538 5.97 5.22 22.70
C LEU A 538 6.67 4.52 23.88
N SER A 539 8.00 4.43 23.82
CA SER A 539 8.81 3.89 24.90
C SER A 539 8.68 4.77 26.16
N SER A 540 8.91 4.18 27.33
CA SER A 540 8.89 4.94 28.59
C SER A 540 9.89 6.10 28.59
N ALA A 541 11.03 5.94 27.92
CA ALA A 541 12.03 7.01 27.75
C ALA A 541 11.47 8.16 26.90
N THR A 542 10.83 7.85 25.77
CA THR A 542 10.18 8.84 24.89
C THR A 542 9.03 9.55 25.62
N VAL A 543 8.16 8.82 26.32
CA VAL A 543 7.08 9.40 27.14
C VAL A 543 7.64 10.36 28.19
N THR A 544 8.69 9.94 28.92
CA THR A 544 9.33 10.77 29.94
C THR A 544 9.91 12.05 29.36
N ALA A 545 10.61 11.96 28.22
CA ALA A 545 11.19 13.11 27.54
C ALA A 545 10.12 14.09 27.04
N ILE A 546 9.04 13.59 26.44
CA ILE A 546 7.92 14.43 25.99
C ILE A 546 7.24 15.13 27.16
N ARG A 547 6.95 14.39 28.25
CA ARG A 547 6.34 14.98 29.46
C ARG A 547 7.22 16.07 30.07
N ALA A 548 8.52 15.84 30.19
CA ALA A 548 9.45 16.85 30.69
C ALA A 548 9.45 18.12 29.83
N ALA A 549 9.42 17.98 28.50
CA ALA A 549 9.31 19.11 27.59
C ALA A 549 7.95 19.85 27.72
N VAL A 550 6.86 19.13 27.86
CA VAL A 550 5.52 19.70 28.11
C VAL A 550 5.51 20.46 29.45
N ASP A 551 6.08 19.91 30.51
CA ASP A 551 6.08 20.50 31.86
C ASP A 551 7.03 21.71 31.97
N SER A 552 7.97 21.90 31.05
CA SER A 552 8.77 23.11 30.96
C SER A 552 7.95 24.37 30.64
N VAL A 553 6.74 24.19 30.11
CA VAL A 553 5.77 25.30 29.89
C VAL A 553 4.86 25.39 31.11
N ALA A 554 5.02 26.46 31.90
CA ALA A 554 4.17 26.69 33.05
C ALA A 554 2.69 26.81 32.66
N THR A 555 1.79 26.19 33.45
CA THR A 555 0.36 26.14 33.14
C THR A 555 -0.34 27.52 33.11
N ASN A 556 0.25 28.51 33.75
CA ASN A 556 -0.21 29.90 33.77
C ASN A 556 0.47 30.79 32.71
N ALA A 557 1.34 30.25 31.86
CA ALA A 557 1.96 31.01 30.77
C ALA A 557 0.94 31.36 29.68
N THR A 558 1.23 32.42 28.93
CA THR A 558 0.39 32.82 27.79
C THR A 558 0.33 31.67 26.77
N ASN A 559 -0.88 31.31 26.35
CA ASN A 559 -1.16 30.20 25.42
C ASN A 559 -0.61 28.84 25.93
N ALA A 560 -0.47 28.65 27.25
CA ALA A 560 0.12 27.45 27.82
C ALA A 560 -0.49 26.16 27.27
N ALA A 561 -1.82 26.04 27.22
CA ALA A 561 -2.49 24.83 26.73
C ALA A 561 -2.12 24.52 25.28
N THR A 562 -2.16 25.50 24.38
CA THR A 562 -1.81 25.33 22.96
C THR A 562 -0.33 24.96 22.79
N ASN A 563 0.55 25.64 23.52
CA ASN A 563 2.00 25.37 23.45
C ASN A 563 2.34 23.97 23.95
N ARG A 564 1.75 23.53 25.07
CA ARG A 564 1.94 22.19 25.63
C ARG A 564 1.45 21.10 24.65
N VAL A 565 0.28 21.29 24.02
CA VAL A 565 -0.24 20.40 22.97
C VAL A 565 0.70 20.36 21.76
N GLY A 566 1.14 21.52 21.26
CA GLY A 566 2.05 21.61 20.11
C GLY A 566 3.37 20.88 20.35
N ILE A 567 3.97 21.05 21.53
CA ILE A 567 5.21 20.34 21.95
C ILE A 567 4.97 18.83 21.98
N ALA A 568 3.92 18.36 22.64
CA ALA A 568 3.61 16.94 22.75
C ALA A 568 3.40 16.29 21.38
N LEU A 569 2.64 16.95 20.50
CA LEU A 569 2.39 16.48 19.13
C LEU A 569 3.67 16.43 18.31
N LEU A 570 4.46 17.51 18.28
CA LEU A 570 5.65 17.58 17.45
C LEU A 570 6.70 16.55 17.87
N LEU A 571 6.96 16.42 19.17
CA LEU A 571 7.92 15.44 19.68
C LEU A 571 7.44 13.99 19.43
N THR A 572 6.13 13.73 19.54
CA THR A 572 5.56 12.42 19.17
C THR A 572 5.77 12.15 17.69
N LEU A 573 5.38 13.08 16.80
CA LEU A 573 5.50 12.93 15.36
C LEU A 573 6.94 12.78 14.87
N ALA A 574 7.91 13.33 15.59
CA ALA A 574 9.33 13.21 15.29
C ALA A 574 9.99 11.97 15.92
N SER A 575 9.32 11.27 16.86
CA SER A 575 9.91 10.15 17.58
C SER A 575 10.03 8.90 16.69
N PRO A 576 11.15 8.14 16.81
CA PRO A 576 11.29 6.84 16.12
C PRO A 576 10.17 5.85 16.45
N ASP A 577 9.63 5.91 17.66
CA ASP A 577 8.56 5.04 18.14
C ASP A 577 7.26 5.28 17.34
N PHE A 578 6.92 6.53 17.02
CA PHE A 578 5.79 6.86 16.16
C PHE A 578 6.11 6.56 14.69
N LEU A 579 7.31 6.85 14.22
CA LEU A 579 7.69 6.66 12.82
C LEU A 579 7.65 5.18 12.40
N THR A 580 7.76 4.26 13.36
CA THR A 580 7.65 2.81 13.13
C THR A 580 6.24 2.33 13.47
N GLN A 581 5.53 1.74 12.49
CA GLN A 581 4.26 1.03 12.71
C GLN A 581 4.57 -0.42 13.10
N ARG A 582 4.01 -0.89 14.21
CA ARG A 582 4.14 -2.29 14.67
C ARG A 582 2.79 -2.98 14.81
#